data_f7a71ac65ff2d21dac140af92a311d57
#
_entry.id   f7a71ac65ff2d21dac140af92a311d57
#
_cell.length_a   1.000
_cell.length_b   1.000
_cell.length_c   1.000
_cell.angle_alpha   90.00
_cell.angle_beta   90.00
_cell.angle_gamma   90.00
#
_symmetry.space_group_name_H-M   'P 1'
#
loop_
_entity.id
_entity.type
_entity.pdbx_description
1 polymer ?
#
loop_
_entity_poly.entity_id
_entity_poly.type
_entity_poly.pdbx_seq_one_letter_code
_entity_poly.pdbx_strand_id
1 'polypeptide(L)'
;MSASSAAATATTTAEAACQPEILRGEWLPQFESITPEAVTAHIPELIADLEAELTALEQQLDERLAQLGASGDNALLHWHELMDPLQRLGERLRWSWGAVSHLNGVCNSPE
;
A
#
# COMPACT_ATOMS: atom_id res chain seq x y z
N MET A 1 -18.86 50.84 -8.91
CA MET A 1 -19.01 50.13 -7.70
C MET A 1 -18.55 48.71 -7.84
N SER A 2 -17.52 48.35 -7.22
CA SER A 2 -16.98 47.04 -6.88
C SER A 2 -17.22 45.90 -7.88
N ALA A 3 -16.30 45.75 -8.78
CA ALA A 3 -16.09 44.49 -9.45
C ALA A 3 -15.35 43.54 -8.50
N SER A 4 -16.04 42.54 -8.02
CA SER A 4 -15.42 41.44 -7.34
C SER A 4 -14.77 40.54 -8.38
N SER A 5 -13.48 40.60 -8.50
CA SER A 5 -12.68 39.67 -9.27
C SER A 5 -12.64 38.33 -8.56
N ALA A 6 -13.32 37.36 -9.07
CA ALA A 6 -13.15 35.98 -8.69
C ALA A 6 -11.85 35.45 -9.29
N ALA A 7 -10.80 35.47 -8.54
CA ALA A 7 -9.62 34.67 -8.81
C ALA A 7 -9.93 33.21 -8.39
N ALA A 8 -10.52 32.45 -9.28
CA ALA A 8 -10.67 31.03 -9.12
C ALA A 8 -9.45 30.33 -9.70
N THR A 9 -8.44 30.10 -8.89
CA THR A 9 -7.99 28.79 -8.44
C THR A 9 -7.69 27.76 -9.53
N ALA A 10 -6.48 27.84 -10.08
CA ALA A 10 -5.84 26.74 -10.76
C ALA A 10 -4.92 25.97 -9.78
N THR A 11 -5.47 25.50 -8.66
CA THR A 11 -4.68 24.80 -7.65
C THR A 11 -5.07 23.32 -7.50
N THR A 12 -5.98 22.83 -8.35
CA THR A 12 -6.60 21.51 -8.15
C THR A 12 -5.87 20.35 -8.83
N THR A 13 -4.89 20.60 -9.68
CA THR A 13 -4.23 19.55 -10.46
C THR A 13 -2.95 19.02 -9.86
N ALA A 14 -2.30 19.75 -8.97
CA ALA A 14 -1.06 19.29 -8.33
C ALA A 14 -1.30 18.49 -7.05
N GLU A 15 -2.42 18.70 -6.38
CA GLU A 15 -2.75 18.00 -5.13
C GLU A 15 -3.33 16.59 -5.38
N ALA A 16 -3.92 16.36 -6.54
CA ALA A 16 -4.44 15.04 -6.92
C ALA A 16 -3.31 14.04 -7.25
N ALA A 17 -2.10 14.51 -7.58
CA ALA A 17 -0.96 13.68 -7.96
C ALA A 17 -0.23 13.04 -6.77
N CYS A 18 -0.57 13.38 -5.54
CA CYS A 18 0.14 12.94 -4.34
C CYS A 18 -0.78 12.24 -3.33
N GLN A 19 -1.71 11.39 -3.79
CA GLN A 19 -2.51 10.60 -2.87
C GLN A 19 -1.91 9.18 -2.76
N PRO A 20 -1.33 8.83 -1.61
CA PRO A 20 -0.77 7.50 -1.37
C PRO A 20 -1.80 6.37 -1.50
N GLU A 21 -3.07 6.73 -1.50
CA GLU A 21 -4.21 5.81 -1.62
C GLU A 21 -4.34 5.17 -3.00
N ILE A 22 -3.77 5.78 -4.03
CA ILE A 22 -3.81 5.29 -5.42
C ILE A 22 -3.19 3.90 -5.57
N LEU A 23 -2.21 3.58 -4.73
CA LEU A 23 -1.49 2.30 -4.74
C LEU A 23 -1.86 1.37 -3.58
N ARG A 24 -2.88 1.71 -2.78
CA ARG A 24 -3.29 0.88 -1.62
C ARG A 24 -4.15 -0.34 -1.96
N GLY A 25 -4.69 -0.41 -3.17
CA GLY A 25 -5.44 -1.58 -3.62
C GLY A 25 -6.88 -1.69 -3.09
N GLU A 26 -7.44 -0.60 -2.61
CA GLU A 26 -8.80 -0.60 -2.03
C GLU A 26 -9.91 -0.46 -3.08
N TRP A 27 -9.57 -0.02 -4.29
CA TRP A 27 -10.50 0.24 -5.39
C TRP A 27 -9.93 -0.18 -6.73
N LEU A 28 -10.69 0.03 -7.80
CA LEU A 28 -10.17 -0.14 -9.16
C LEU A 28 -8.96 0.78 -9.41
N PRO A 29 -7.92 0.30 -10.11
CA PRO A 29 -6.74 1.10 -10.39
C PRO A 29 -7.10 2.37 -11.15
N GLN A 30 -6.74 3.52 -10.62
CA GLN A 30 -6.89 4.81 -11.30
C GLN A 30 -5.65 5.07 -12.17
N PHE A 31 -5.56 4.40 -13.28
CA PHE A 31 -4.37 4.41 -14.15
C PHE A 31 -3.92 5.82 -14.57
N GLU A 32 -4.87 6.74 -14.74
CA GLU A 32 -4.57 8.13 -15.11
C GLU A 32 -3.80 8.89 -14.02
N SER A 33 -3.91 8.45 -12.79
CA SER A 33 -3.24 9.07 -11.62
C SER A 33 -1.92 8.40 -11.26
N ILE A 34 -1.59 7.28 -11.88
CA ILE A 34 -0.33 6.57 -11.64
C ILE A 34 0.71 7.13 -12.60
N THR A 35 1.49 8.11 -12.11
CA THR A 35 2.60 8.72 -12.85
C THR A 35 3.95 8.15 -12.38
N PRO A 36 5.04 8.27 -13.17
CA PRO A 36 6.37 7.84 -12.75
C PRO A 36 6.80 8.47 -11.42
N GLU A 37 6.48 9.75 -11.21
CA GLU A 37 6.76 10.47 -9.97
C GLU A 37 6.00 9.89 -8.79
N ALA A 38 4.70 9.57 -8.98
CA ALA A 38 3.88 8.93 -7.96
C ALA A 38 4.43 7.55 -7.59
N VAL A 39 4.85 6.75 -8.57
CA VAL A 39 5.46 5.44 -8.35
C VAL A 39 6.75 5.57 -7.54
N THR A 40 7.63 6.49 -7.93
CA THR A 40 8.91 6.74 -7.25
C THR A 40 8.73 7.20 -5.81
N ALA A 41 7.69 7.98 -5.53
CA ALA A 41 7.39 8.46 -4.18
C ALA A 41 6.73 7.39 -3.31
N HIS A 42 5.74 6.69 -3.84
CA HIS A 42 4.83 5.86 -3.02
C HIS A 42 5.23 4.38 -2.91
N ILE A 43 5.95 3.83 -3.87
CA ILE A 43 6.39 2.42 -3.76
C ILE A 43 7.36 2.22 -2.59
N PRO A 44 8.37 3.07 -2.35
CA PRO A 44 9.22 2.95 -1.16
C PRO A 44 8.44 3.10 0.15
N GLU A 45 7.46 4.00 0.21
CA GLU A 45 6.58 4.15 1.38
C GLU A 45 5.74 2.89 1.63
N LEU A 46 5.16 2.32 0.58
CA LEU A 46 4.41 1.07 0.68
C LEU A 46 5.30 -0.07 1.19
N ILE A 47 6.52 -0.18 0.69
CA ILE A 47 7.46 -1.21 1.14
C ILE A 47 7.80 -1.02 2.63
N ALA A 48 8.06 0.21 3.06
CA ALA A 48 8.35 0.51 4.46
C ALA A 48 7.16 0.17 5.38
N ASP A 49 5.94 0.47 4.95
CA ASP A 49 4.72 0.10 5.68
C ASP A 49 4.57 -1.43 5.79
N LEU A 50 4.81 -2.15 4.69
CA LEU A 50 4.73 -3.61 4.66
C LEU A 50 5.81 -4.26 5.54
N GLU A 51 7.03 -3.72 5.56
CA GLU A 51 8.11 -4.18 6.44
C GLU A 51 7.77 -3.96 7.92
N ALA A 52 7.17 -2.82 8.25
CA ALA A 52 6.70 -2.54 9.61
C ALA A 52 5.57 -3.48 10.04
N GLU A 53 4.60 -3.73 9.17
CA GLU A 53 3.52 -4.68 9.43
C GLU A 53 4.02 -6.12 9.56
N LEU A 54 5.00 -6.52 8.74
CA LEU A 54 5.64 -7.84 8.85
C LEU A 54 6.37 -8.00 10.19
N THR A 55 7.13 -6.99 10.61
CA THR A 55 7.82 -6.99 11.89
C THR A 55 6.84 -7.09 13.06
N ALA A 56 5.72 -6.38 12.99
CA ALA A 56 4.66 -6.47 13.99
C ALA A 56 4.03 -7.87 14.04
N LEU A 57 3.82 -8.49 12.89
CA LEU A 57 3.32 -9.85 12.79
C LEU A 57 4.30 -10.86 13.41
N GLU A 58 5.60 -10.73 13.12
CA GLU A 58 6.64 -11.58 13.73
C GLU A 58 6.62 -11.49 15.24
N GLN A 59 6.53 -10.28 15.80
CA GLN A 59 6.43 -10.09 17.26
C GLN A 59 5.18 -10.73 17.85
N GLN A 60 4.03 -10.58 17.21
CA GLN A 60 2.78 -11.21 17.66
C GLN A 60 2.87 -12.74 17.64
N LEU A 61 3.52 -13.30 16.63
CA LEU A 61 3.71 -14.75 16.53
C LEU A 61 4.68 -15.25 17.59
N ASP A 62 5.75 -14.54 17.86
CA ASP A 62 6.71 -14.90 18.93
C ASP A 62 6.04 -14.87 20.31
N GLU A 63 5.24 -13.85 20.60
CA GLU A 63 4.45 -13.76 21.83
C GLU A 63 3.45 -14.93 21.93
N ARG A 64 2.79 -15.26 20.82
CA ARG A 64 1.83 -16.35 20.76
C ARG A 64 2.51 -17.70 21.00
N LEU A 65 3.64 -17.93 20.38
CA LEU A 65 4.44 -19.16 20.57
C LEU A 65 4.94 -19.30 22.03
N ALA A 66 5.37 -18.19 22.63
CA ALA A 66 5.77 -18.18 24.03
C ALA A 66 4.61 -18.54 24.97
N GLN A 67 3.41 -18.03 24.71
CA GLN A 67 2.19 -18.38 25.46
C GLN A 67 1.83 -19.86 25.31
N LEU A 68 1.90 -20.42 24.10
CA LEU A 68 1.63 -21.83 23.83
C LEU A 68 2.65 -22.71 24.53
N GLY A 69 3.94 -22.35 24.49
CA GLY A 69 5.00 -23.09 25.20
C GLY A 69 4.83 -23.08 26.73
N ALA A 70 4.34 -21.98 27.29
CA ALA A 70 4.11 -21.82 28.72
C ALA A 70 2.88 -22.59 29.21
N SER A 71 1.85 -22.76 28.38
CA SER A 71 0.63 -23.50 28.75
C SER A 71 0.78 -25.02 28.71
N GLY A 72 1.87 -25.53 28.17
CA GLY A 72 2.09 -26.99 28.01
C GLY A 72 1.10 -27.67 27.08
N ASP A 73 0.31 -26.90 26.38
CA ASP A 73 -0.65 -27.36 25.40
C ASP A 73 0.08 -27.55 24.06
N ASN A 74 -0.08 -28.70 23.42
CA ASN A 74 0.42 -28.93 22.06
C ASN A 74 -0.41 -28.20 21.00
N ALA A 75 -1.01 -27.07 21.34
CA ALA A 75 -1.76 -26.23 20.44
C ALA A 75 -0.81 -25.63 19.40
N LEU A 76 -0.93 -26.08 18.17
CA LEU A 76 -0.22 -25.52 17.03
C LEU A 76 -0.86 -24.18 16.65
N LEU A 77 -0.03 -23.30 16.09
CA LEU A 77 -0.55 -22.11 15.41
C LEU A 77 -1.54 -22.53 14.33
N HIS A 78 -2.69 -21.90 14.33
CA HIS A 78 -3.64 -22.13 13.27
C HIS A 78 -3.20 -21.47 11.97
N TRP A 79 -3.53 -22.07 10.84
CA TRP A 79 -3.21 -21.55 9.51
C TRP A 79 -3.58 -20.08 9.33
N HIS A 80 -4.75 -19.67 9.77
CA HIS A 80 -5.22 -18.30 9.65
C HIS A 80 -4.46 -17.29 10.53
N GLU A 81 -3.82 -17.72 11.61
CA GLU A 81 -3.02 -16.82 12.45
C GLU A 81 -1.73 -16.38 11.74
N LEU A 82 -1.21 -17.22 10.85
CA LEU A 82 0.01 -16.95 10.10
C LEU A 82 -0.25 -16.55 8.65
N MET A 83 -1.04 -17.35 7.93
CA MET A 83 -1.15 -17.22 6.47
C MET A 83 -2.06 -16.08 6.04
N ASP A 84 -3.15 -15.84 6.74
CA ASP A 84 -4.07 -14.75 6.37
C ASP A 84 -3.42 -13.36 6.44
N PRO A 85 -2.65 -13.01 7.51
CA PRO A 85 -1.90 -11.75 7.52
C PRO A 85 -0.85 -11.68 6.43
N LEU A 86 -0.08 -12.75 6.19
CA LEU A 86 0.92 -12.79 5.13
C LEU A 86 0.31 -12.62 3.73
N GLN A 87 -0.83 -13.24 3.47
CA GLN A 87 -1.54 -13.07 2.20
C GLN A 87 -2.00 -11.64 2.00
N ARG A 88 -2.54 -10.98 3.02
CA ARG A 88 -2.95 -9.57 2.93
C ARG A 88 -1.78 -8.64 2.63
N LEU A 89 -0.64 -8.86 3.27
CA LEU A 89 0.58 -8.11 2.98
C LEU A 89 1.03 -8.32 1.52
N GLY A 90 1.07 -9.57 1.09
CA GLY A 90 1.46 -9.91 -0.28
C GLY A 90 0.49 -9.39 -1.34
N GLU A 91 -0.80 -9.35 -1.05
CA GLU A 91 -1.83 -8.83 -1.96
C GLU A 91 -1.68 -7.32 -2.20
N ARG A 92 -1.39 -6.54 -1.20
CA ARG A 92 -1.17 -5.09 -1.34
C ARG A 92 -0.01 -4.80 -2.28
N LEU A 93 1.10 -5.50 -2.11
CA LEU A 93 2.26 -5.34 -2.99
C LEU A 93 1.97 -5.85 -4.40
N ARG A 94 1.34 -7.01 -4.53
CA ARG A 94 0.96 -7.59 -5.83
C ARG A 94 0.05 -6.67 -6.62
N TRP A 95 -0.95 -6.10 -5.97
CA TRP A 95 -1.90 -5.19 -6.61
C TRP A 95 -1.20 -3.92 -7.11
N SER A 96 -0.42 -3.27 -6.25
CA SER A 96 0.30 -2.03 -6.57
C SER A 96 1.31 -2.25 -7.69
N TRP A 97 2.12 -3.28 -7.57
CA TRP A 97 3.11 -3.63 -8.59
C TRP A 97 2.48 -4.12 -9.89
N GLY A 98 1.35 -4.81 -9.80
CA GLY A 98 0.58 -5.23 -10.96
C GLY A 98 0.07 -4.06 -11.78
N ALA A 99 -0.46 -3.01 -11.14
CA ALA A 99 -0.90 -1.79 -11.80
C ALA A 99 0.27 -1.06 -12.48
N VAL A 100 1.39 -0.90 -11.78
CA VAL A 100 2.60 -0.26 -12.31
C VAL A 100 3.17 -1.06 -13.48
N SER A 101 3.28 -2.38 -13.35
CA SER A 101 3.81 -3.26 -14.40
C SER A 101 2.93 -3.26 -15.64
N HIS A 102 1.61 -3.20 -15.47
CA HIS A 102 0.68 -3.09 -16.59
C HIS A 102 0.90 -1.77 -17.35
N LEU A 103 1.01 -0.65 -16.66
CA LEU A 103 1.27 0.64 -17.29
C LEU A 103 2.63 0.66 -17.99
N ASN A 104 3.66 0.07 -17.40
CA ASN A 104 4.96 -0.06 -18.04
C ASN A 104 4.89 -0.87 -19.36
N GLY A 105 4.00 -1.86 -19.43
CA GLY A 105 3.80 -2.66 -20.63
C GLY A 105 3.03 -1.96 -21.75
N VAL A 106 2.07 -1.10 -21.42
CA VAL A 106 1.12 -0.49 -22.38
C VAL A 106 1.37 0.98 -22.65
N CYS A 107 2.02 1.69 -21.74
CA CYS A 107 2.24 3.12 -21.80
C CYS A 107 3.63 3.51 -21.29
N ASN A 108 4.65 2.82 -21.79
CA ASN A 108 6.02 3.03 -21.36
C ASN A 108 6.55 4.38 -21.84
N SER A 109 7.05 5.18 -20.92
CA SER A 109 7.84 6.39 -21.21
C SER A 109 9.33 6.09 -21.05
N PRO A 110 10.23 6.86 -21.71
CA PRO A 110 11.67 6.64 -21.62
C PRO A 110 12.29 6.99 -20.25
N GLU A 111 11.52 7.49 -19.30
CA GLU A 111 11.96 7.92 -17.97
C GLU A 111 11.66 6.85 -16.89
#